data_630f31b3def07ce9e268ff7f9ecac087
#
_entry.id   630f31b3def07ce9e268ff7f9ecac087
#
_cell.length_a   1.000
_cell.length_b   1.000
_cell.length_c   1.000
_cell.angle_alpha   90.00
_cell.angle_beta   90.00
_cell.angle_gamma   90.00
#
_symmetry.space_group_name_H-M   'P 1'
#
loop_
_entity.id
_entity.type
_entity.pdbx_description
1 polymer ?
#
loop_
_entity_poly.entity_id
_entity_poly.type
_entity_poly.pdbx_seq_one_letter_code
_entity_poly.pdbx_strand_id
1 'polypeptide(L)'
;MGISIKGYLSGLQNDYHHTKRQHLCSLKAKIMRIINQVSLRYYKSIGACVVDLSDLTVLVGPNGSGKSNFIDSLNFVSDALNSTLDFAIRQRSGLSAVRKRSGGHPTNFAIKLRISLLSGRNATYSFQVGAAADGSHKVQKEYLSVSDEGIGLTEIKYENGQKIFSSESIAPENLSDDRLSLQLLSSIRPVREVFDALSTMRFYNIYPEDFRLPLAHDSGEFLLRTGKNIASVIRNMEANYPYEFGRIREYMSQIVEQLEGIQHKNLGPSETIEFLQRVVGQKNPWRFFASQMSDGTLRSLGILVALFQRSSSSHGNILLGIEEPESTIHPAACAVITDAIVEASKSKQILITTHSPDLIDHQAVGIDNIRIVRSNDGDTTILPADSASKEVVRRNLMSPGDLLRKNQLEPDRTKPVQFNFWNN
;
A
#
# COMPACT_ATOMS: atom_id res chain seq x y z
N MET A 1 58.98 14.91 -15.43
CA MET A 1 57.68 15.27 -14.82
C MET A 1 56.91 13.99 -14.54
N GLY A 2 57.05 13.49 -13.32
CA GLY A 2 56.35 12.26 -12.88
C GLY A 2 55.23 12.64 -11.95
N ILE A 3 53.97 12.53 -12.40
CA ILE A 3 52.80 12.70 -11.57
C ILE A 3 52.45 11.33 -10.96
N SER A 4 52.49 11.30 -9.64
CA SER A 4 52.31 10.09 -8.81
C SER A 4 50.89 9.55 -8.89
N ILE A 5 50.74 8.33 -9.43
CA ILE A 5 49.47 7.56 -9.50
C ILE A 5 48.91 7.19 -8.10
N LYS A 6 49.68 7.37 -7.01
CA LYS A 6 49.26 7.13 -5.65
C LYS A 6 48.19 8.09 -5.10
N GLY A 7 48.13 9.34 -5.62
CA GLY A 7 47.12 10.33 -5.19
C GLY A 7 45.72 10.09 -5.75
N TYR A 8 45.61 9.44 -6.90
CA TYR A 8 44.32 9.19 -7.56
C TYR A 8 43.56 7.99 -6.95
N LEU A 9 44.28 7.00 -6.47
CA LEU A 9 43.67 5.80 -5.84
C LEU A 9 43.21 6.05 -4.39
N SER A 10 43.82 7.01 -3.67
CA SER A 10 43.38 7.37 -2.31
C SER A 10 42.09 8.22 -2.30
N GLY A 11 41.84 9.02 -3.35
CA GLY A 11 40.60 9.77 -3.53
C GLY A 11 39.39 8.86 -3.79
N LEU A 12 39.55 7.89 -4.68
CA LEU A 12 38.48 6.93 -5.01
C LEU A 12 38.12 5.97 -3.88
N GLN A 13 39.09 5.61 -3.03
CA GLN A 13 38.79 4.81 -1.82
C GLN A 13 38.07 5.61 -0.73
N ASN A 14 38.38 6.90 -0.56
CA ASN A 14 37.68 7.74 0.42
C ASN A 14 36.23 8.07 -0.01
N ASP A 15 35.98 8.31 -1.28
CA ASP A 15 34.62 8.53 -1.81
C ASP A 15 33.76 7.24 -1.71
N TYR A 16 34.37 6.07 -1.97
CA TYR A 16 33.68 4.79 -1.82
C TYR A 16 33.33 4.46 -0.35
N HIS A 17 34.18 4.83 0.59
CA HIS A 17 33.93 4.68 2.02
C HIS A 17 32.95 5.72 2.58
N HIS A 18 32.94 6.95 2.05
CA HIS A 18 31.98 7.98 2.44
C HIS A 18 30.58 7.68 1.93
N THR A 19 30.45 7.22 0.68
CA THR A 19 29.17 6.77 0.09
C THR A 19 28.64 5.52 0.80
N LYS A 20 29.53 4.58 1.16
CA LYS A 20 29.15 3.39 1.93
C LYS A 20 28.75 3.70 3.38
N ARG A 21 29.37 4.70 4.02
CA ARG A 21 28.96 5.17 5.37
C ARG A 21 27.64 5.94 5.33
N GLN A 22 27.37 6.75 4.32
CA GLN A 22 26.07 7.40 4.15
C GLN A 22 24.97 6.38 3.84
N HIS A 23 25.26 5.34 3.03
CA HIS A 23 24.33 4.22 2.81
C HIS A 23 24.12 3.35 4.06
N LEU A 24 25.17 3.07 4.84
CA LEU A 24 25.04 2.33 6.10
C LEU A 24 24.35 3.12 7.22
N CYS A 25 24.39 4.46 7.19
CA CYS A 25 23.62 5.30 8.11
C CYS A 25 22.13 5.37 7.72
N SER A 26 21.77 5.25 6.43
CA SER A 26 20.38 5.15 5.97
C SER A 26 19.78 3.77 6.25
N LEU A 27 20.59 2.72 6.41
CA LEU A 27 20.16 1.33 6.67
C LEU A 27 19.72 1.06 8.12
N LYS A 28 19.80 2.06 9.03
CA LYS A 28 19.28 1.98 10.40
C LYS A 28 18.04 2.84 10.64
N ALA A 29 17.42 3.40 9.62
CA ALA A 29 16.10 3.98 9.77
C ALA A 29 15.13 2.84 10.11
N LYS A 30 14.81 2.71 11.40
CA LYS A 30 13.75 1.81 11.89
C LYS A 30 12.50 2.12 11.08
N ILE A 31 11.97 1.11 10.38
CA ILE A 31 10.70 1.26 9.66
C ILE A 31 9.70 1.81 10.66
N MET A 32 9.16 2.98 10.39
CA MET A 32 8.06 3.49 11.18
C MET A 32 6.78 3.07 10.48
N ARG A 33 6.03 2.17 11.12
CA ARG A 33 4.67 1.83 10.67
C ARG A 33 3.87 3.12 10.62
N ILE A 34 3.23 3.37 9.49
CA ILE A 34 2.40 4.56 9.34
C ILE A 34 1.02 4.28 9.94
N ILE A 35 0.38 3.18 9.53
CA ILE A 35 -0.93 2.77 10.03
C ILE A 35 -0.75 1.60 10.98
N ASN A 36 -1.00 1.84 12.27
CA ASN A 36 -0.90 0.78 13.28
C ASN A 36 -2.18 -0.06 13.35
N GLN A 37 -3.34 0.59 13.22
CA GLN A 37 -4.63 -0.07 13.36
C GLN A 37 -5.68 0.59 12.46
N VAL A 38 -6.52 -0.22 11.87
CA VAL A 38 -7.67 0.17 11.06
C VAL A 38 -8.94 -0.35 11.73
N SER A 39 -9.89 0.53 11.99
CA SER A 39 -11.22 0.16 12.47
C SER A 39 -12.26 0.60 11.45
N LEU A 40 -13.12 -0.33 11.04
CA LEU A 40 -14.18 -0.08 10.07
C LEU A 40 -15.55 -0.38 10.68
N ARG A 41 -16.55 0.40 10.27
CA ARG A 41 -17.95 0.15 10.61
C ARG A 41 -18.82 0.38 9.38
N TYR A 42 -19.60 -0.64 9.03
CA TYR A 42 -20.58 -0.64 7.93
C TYR A 42 -19.98 -0.27 6.55
N TYR A 43 -18.77 -0.72 6.28
CA TYR A 43 -18.10 -0.48 5.00
C TYR A 43 -18.23 -1.71 4.09
N LYS A 44 -18.94 -1.59 2.96
CA LYS A 44 -19.22 -2.68 1.99
C LYS A 44 -19.73 -3.95 2.68
N SER A 45 -18.97 -5.06 2.64
CA SER A 45 -19.33 -6.30 3.32
C SER A 45 -18.96 -6.32 4.81
N ILE A 46 -18.23 -5.34 5.31
CA ILE A 46 -17.69 -5.31 6.68
C ILE A 46 -18.70 -4.62 7.59
N GLY A 47 -19.26 -5.36 8.56
CA GLY A 47 -20.10 -4.78 9.61
C GLY A 47 -19.31 -4.02 10.63
N ALA A 48 -18.33 -4.68 11.23
CA ALA A 48 -17.37 -4.09 12.15
C ALA A 48 -16.08 -4.91 12.16
N CYS A 49 -14.92 -4.24 12.12
CA CYS A 49 -13.63 -4.89 12.35
C CYS A 49 -12.62 -3.93 12.97
N VAL A 50 -11.66 -4.50 13.70
CA VAL A 50 -10.46 -3.81 14.17
C VAL A 50 -9.27 -4.67 13.77
N VAL A 51 -8.37 -4.13 12.96
CA VAL A 51 -7.25 -4.86 12.38
C VAL A 51 -5.96 -4.13 12.70
N ASP A 52 -5.08 -4.78 13.45
CA ASP A 52 -3.71 -4.30 13.66
C ASP A 52 -2.87 -4.65 12.43
N LEU A 53 -2.14 -3.66 11.90
CA LEU A 53 -1.23 -3.82 10.79
C LEU A 53 0.21 -3.90 11.29
N SER A 54 1.02 -4.71 10.61
CA SER A 54 2.47 -4.85 10.79
C SER A 54 3.21 -4.23 9.60
N ASP A 55 4.54 -4.31 9.59
CA ASP A 55 5.37 -3.84 8.47
C ASP A 55 5.01 -4.57 7.17
N LEU A 56 4.72 -5.87 7.29
CA LEU A 56 4.08 -6.69 6.25
C LEU A 56 2.80 -7.29 6.83
N THR A 57 1.65 -7.01 6.25
CA THR A 57 0.37 -7.62 6.62
C THR A 57 -0.21 -8.37 5.41
N VAL A 58 -0.58 -9.63 5.62
CA VAL A 58 -1.12 -10.51 4.60
C VAL A 58 -2.56 -10.86 4.94
N LEU A 59 -3.50 -10.38 4.13
CA LEU A 59 -4.91 -10.74 4.22
C LEU A 59 -5.16 -12.02 3.43
N VAL A 60 -5.48 -13.12 4.10
CA VAL A 60 -5.70 -14.42 3.48
C VAL A 60 -7.13 -14.89 3.64
N GLY A 61 -7.69 -15.46 2.59
CA GLY A 61 -9.06 -16.00 2.63
C GLY A 61 -9.59 -16.32 1.23
N PRO A 62 -10.73 -17.01 1.12
CA PRO A 62 -11.32 -17.36 -0.16
C PRO A 62 -11.77 -16.13 -0.95
N ASN A 63 -12.02 -16.31 -2.26
CA ASN A 63 -12.58 -15.25 -3.09
C ASN A 63 -13.96 -14.82 -2.54
N GLY A 64 -14.25 -13.52 -2.62
CA GLY A 64 -15.48 -12.96 -2.08
C GLY A 64 -15.54 -12.81 -0.56
N SER A 65 -14.48 -13.16 0.19
CA SER A 65 -14.46 -13.03 1.66
C SER A 65 -14.41 -11.59 2.18
N GLY A 66 -14.10 -10.60 1.31
CA GLY A 66 -14.01 -9.18 1.68
C GLY A 66 -12.61 -8.62 1.82
N LYS A 67 -11.55 -9.35 1.40
CA LYS A 67 -10.16 -8.87 1.39
C LYS A 67 -10.01 -7.54 0.68
N SER A 68 -10.50 -7.46 -0.57
CA SER A 68 -10.47 -6.24 -1.38
C SER A 68 -11.30 -5.10 -0.78
N ASN A 69 -12.38 -5.41 -0.04
CA ASN A 69 -13.18 -4.39 0.65
C ASN A 69 -12.40 -3.71 1.78
N PHE A 70 -11.52 -4.45 2.46
CA PHE A 70 -10.65 -3.87 3.47
C PHE A 70 -9.59 -2.96 2.84
N ILE A 71 -8.88 -3.41 1.79
CA ILE A 71 -7.93 -2.57 1.05
C ILE A 71 -8.63 -1.34 0.49
N ASP A 72 -9.80 -1.50 -0.11
CA ASP A 72 -10.57 -0.40 -0.67
C ASP A 72 -10.98 0.65 0.37
N SER A 73 -11.17 0.27 1.64
CA SER A 73 -11.45 1.25 2.71
C SER A 73 -10.30 2.22 2.94
N LEU A 74 -9.05 1.75 2.85
CA LEU A 74 -7.86 2.59 2.97
C LEU A 74 -7.64 3.41 1.68
N ASN A 75 -7.87 2.78 0.51
CA ASN A 75 -7.83 3.50 -0.75
C ASN A 75 -8.90 4.60 -0.81
N PHE A 76 -10.09 4.37 -0.22
CA PHE A 76 -11.14 5.39 -0.10
C PHE A 76 -10.62 6.63 0.66
N VAL A 77 -9.91 6.44 1.77
CA VAL A 77 -9.30 7.55 2.52
C VAL A 77 -8.32 8.32 1.65
N SER A 78 -7.42 7.62 0.95
CA SER A 78 -6.45 8.25 0.05
C SER A 78 -7.13 9.03 -1.08
N ASP A 79 -8.15 8.44 -1.74
CA ASP A 79 -8.90 9.09 -2.81
C ASP A 79 -9.64 10.35 -2.32
N ALA A 80 -10.29 10.27 -1.14
CA ALA A 80 -11.02 11.39 -0.54
C ALA A 80 -10.10 12.56 -0.16
N LEU A 81 -8.85 12.27 0.24
CA LEU A 81 -7.87 13.30 0.62
C LEU A 81 -7.12 13.88 -0.61
N ASN A 82 -6.86 13.08 -1.64
CA ASN A 82 -6.16 13.53 -2.85
C ASN A 82 -7.09 14.20 -3.88
N SER A 83 -8.40 14.01 -3.74
CA SER A 83 -9.42 14.60 -4.62
C SER A 83 -10.56 15.21 -3.79
N THR A 84 -11.73 14.60 -3.80
CA THR A 84 -12.88 15.00 -2.97
C THR A 84 -13.60 13.77 -2.41
N LEU A 85 -14.35 13.96 -1.33
CA LEU A 85 -15.20 12.89 -0.79
C LEU A 85 -16.24 12.42 -1.82
N ASP A 86 -16.82 13.35 -2.59
CA ASP A 86 -17.75 13.04 -3.68
C ASP A 86 -17.10 12.17 -4.75
N PHE A 87 -15.89 12.52 -5.19
CA PHE A 87 -15.13 11.69 -6.12
C PHE A 87 -14.91 10.28 -5.59
N ALA A 88 -14.43 10.14 -4.34
CA ALA A 88 -14.18 8.84 -3.73
C ALA A 88 -15.44 7.97 -3.65
N ILE A 89 -16.60 8.57 -3.39
CA ILE A 89 -17.89 7.90 -3.35
C ILE A 89 -18.36 7.51 -4.76
N ARG A 90 -18.27 8.41 -5.74
CA ARG A 90 -18.71 8.15 -7.14
C ARG A 90 -17.87 7.07 -7.81
N GLN A 91 -16.58 7.03 -7.58
CA GLN A 91 -15.69 5.96 -8.06
C GLN A 91 -16.13 4.57 -7.60
N ARG A 92 -16.92 4.49 -6.52
CA ARG A 92 -17.47 3.26 -5.95
C ARG A 92 -18.96 3.07 -6.21
N SER A 93 -19.50 3.74 -7.26
CA SER A 93 -20.91 3.68 -7.65
C SER A 93 -21.88 4.26 -6.60
N GLY A 94 -21.42 5.23 -5.82
CA GLY A 94 -22.25 5.99 -4.88
C GLY A 94 -22.26 5.44 -3.45
N LEU A 95 -22.82 6.24 -2.52
CA LEU A 95 -22.86 5.94 -1.08
C LEU A 95 -23.51 4.59 -0.76
N SER A 96 -24.55 4.19 -1.48
CA SER A 96 -25.24 2.92 -1.29
C SER A 96 -24.38 1.69 -1.58
N ALA A 97 -23.35 1.82 -2.42
CA ALA A 97 -22.37 0.79 -2.72
C ALA A 97 -21.18 0.77 -1.74
N VAL A 98 -20.88 1.92 -1.12
CA VAL A 98 -19.81 2.04 -0.10
C VAL A 98 -20.28 1.54 1.26
N ARG A 99 -21.50 1.86 1.68
CA ARG A 99 -22.05 1.41 2.96
C ARG A 99 -22.50 -0.05 2.91
N LYS A 100 -22.48 -0.72 4.06
CA LYS A 100 -22.94 -2.10 4.17
C LYS A 100 -24.45 -2.21 3.83
N ARG A 101 -24.79 -3.18 3.00
CA ARG A 101 -26.19 -3.59 2.76
C ARG A 101 -26.56 -4.67 3.77
N SER A 102 -27.43 -4.37 4.72
CA SER A 102 -27.94 -5.32 5.70
C SER A 102 -29.39 -5.03 6.06
N GLY A 103 -30.07 -5.98 6.69
CA GLY A 103 -31.47 -5.84 7.12
C GLY A 103 -31.75 -4.67 8.06
N GLY A 104 -30.73 -4.17 8.78
CA GLY A 104 -30.81 -2.96 9.60
C GLY A 104 -30.61 -1.66 8.85
N HIS A 105 -30.41 -1.69 7.53
CA HIS A 105 -30.23 -0.53 6.64
C HIS A 105 -29.34 0.59 7.23
N PRO A 106 -28.06 0.34 7.59
CA PRO A 106 -27.20 1.39 8.10
C PRO A 106 -27.13 2.53 7.08
N THR A 107 -27.39 3.75 7.52
CA THR A 107 -27.39 4.94 6.66
C THR A 107 -26.02 5.58 6.52
N ASN A 108 -25.03 5.07 7.25
CA ASN A 108 -23.68 5.58 7.31
C ASN A 108 -22.63 4.48 7.34
N PHE A 109 -21.37 4.86 7.13
CA PHE A 109 -20.19 4.05 7.41
C PHE A 109 -19.16 4.91 8.15
N ALA A 110 -18.20 4.28 8.83
CA ALA A 110 -17.15 4.99 9.53
C ALA A 110 -15.80 4.29 9.41
N ILE A 111 -14.72 5.09 9.37
CA ILE A 111 -13.32 4.65 9.31
C ILE A 111 -12.55 5.34 10.42
N LYS A 112 -11.78 4.57 11.21
CA LYS A 112 -10.84 5.07 12.22
C LYS A 112 -9.47 4.47 11.99
N LEU A 113 -8.45 5.32 12.01
CA LEU A 113 -7.05 4.96 11.79
C LEU A 113 -6.22 5.40 12.99
N ARG A 114 -5.37 4.50 13.51
CA ARG A 114 -4.29 4.85 14.43
C ARG A 114 -2.99 4.91 13.63
N ILE A 115 -2.26 6.00 13.79
CA ILE A 115 -1.17 6.40 12.91
C ILE A 115 0.05 6.71 13.76
N SER A 116 1.23 6.26 13.34
CA SER A 116 2.51 6.76 13.84
C SER A 116 3.14 7.67 12.78
N LEU A 117 3.40 8.90 13.13
CA LEU A 117 3.95 9.91 12.22
C LEU A 117 5.47 9.85 12.21
N LEU A 118 6.08 10.31 11.11
CA LEU A 118 7.54 10.35 10.97
C LEU A 118 8.24 11.22 12.04
N SER A 119 7.52 12.20 12.56
CA SER A 119 7.98 13.03 13.69
C SER A 119 8.09 12.29 15.03
N GLY A 120 7.66 11.02 15.11
CA GLY A 120 7.54 10.24 16.35
C GLY A 120 6.20 10.40 17.07
N ARG A 121 5.35 11.30 16.61
CA ARG A 121 4.01 11.52 17.16
C ARG A 121 3.05 10.38 16.83
N ASN A 122 2.06 10.19 17.69
CA ASN A 122 0.95 9.28 17.40
C ASN A 122 -0.31 10.09 17.09
N ALA A 123 -1.08 9.61 16.12
CA ALA A 123 -2.33 10.25 15.75
C ALA A 123 -3.47 9.24 15.67
N THR A 124 -4.67 9.72 15.95
CA THR A 124 -5.92 9.01 15.69
C THR A 124 -6.77 9.89 14.78
N TYR A 125 -7.15 9.35 13.63
CA TYR A 125 -8.06 10.02 12.70
C TYR A 125 -9.28 9.15 12.46
N SER A 126 -10.47 9.73 12.57
CA SER A 126 -11.71 9.01 12.31
C SER A 126 -12.79 9.91 11.73
N PHE A 127 -13.62 9.33 10.87
CA PHE A 127 -14.77 10.03 10.31
C PHE A 127 -15.94 9.08 10.05
N GLN A 128 -17.13 9.66 9.99
CA GLN A 128 -18.37 8.98 9.64
C GLN A 128 -19.06 9.75 8.52
N VAL A 129 -19.42 9.03 7.47
CA VAL A 129 -20.15 9.57 6.31
C VAL A 129 -21.51 8.90 6.23
N GLY A 130 -22.55 9.69 6.04
CA GLY A 130 -23.92 9.19 5.91
C GLY A 130 -24.70 9.91 4.83
N ALA A 131 -25.94 9.45 4.60
CA ALA A 131 -26.85 10.11 3.68
C ALA A 131 -27.34 11.43 4.27
N ALA A 132 -27.42 12.48 3.44
CA ALA A 132 -28.11 13.72 3.72
C ALA A 132 -29.61 13.61 3.35
N ALA A 133 -30.42 14.56 3.82
CA ALA A 133 -31.86 14.57 3.58
C ALA A 133 -32.25 14.72 2.10
N ASP A 134 -31.40 15.36 1.31
CA ASP A 134 -31.55 15.58 -0.13
C ASP A 134 -31.06 14.38 -0.99
N GLY A 135 -30.66 13.28 -0.32
CA GLY A 135 -30.11 12.09 -0.99
C GLY A 135 -28.60 12.16 -1.33
N SER A 136 -27.96 13.31 -1.08
CA SER A 136 -26.50 13.43 -1.16
C SER A 136 -25.82 12.74 0.03
N HIS A 137 -24.52 12.93 0.17
CA HIS A 137 -23.76 12.43 1.32
C HIS A 137 -23.20 13.61 2.12
N LYS A 138 -22.95 13.36 3.42
CA LYS A 138 -22.32 14.32 4.30
C LYS A 138 -21.43 13.66 5.34
N VAL A 139 -20.42 14.38 5.78
CA VAL A 139 -19.61 14.05 6.94
C VAL A 139 -20.41 14.34 8.20
N GLN A 140 -20.86 13.29 8.88
CA GLN A 140 -21.64 13.42 10.10
C GLN A 140 -20.77 13.69 11.33
N LYS A 141 -19.60 13.04 11.39
CA LYS A 141 -18.62 13.19 12.46
C LYS A 141 -17.22 13.08 11.90
N GLU A 142 -16.32 13.90 12.43
CA GLU A 142 -14.90 13.82 12.15
C GLU A 142 -14.10 14.16 13.40
N TYR A 143 -13.07 13.38 13.67
CA TYR A 143 -12.21 13.51 14.83
C TYR A 143 -10.75 13.32 14.45
N LEU A 144 -9.89 14.21 14.90
CA LEU A 144 -8.45 14.12 14.82
C LEU A 144 -7.84 14.36 16.20
N SER A 145 -6.90 13.50 16.60
CA SER A 145 -6.05 13.70 17.76
C SER A 145 -4.61 13.42 17.34
N VAL A 146 -3.69 14.32 17.67
CA VAL A 146 -2.23 14.15 17.48
C VAL A 146 -1.57 14.38 18.82
N SER A 147 -0.97 13.34 19.39
CA SER A 147 -0.25 13.40 20.66
C SER A 147 1.25 13.46 20.45
N ASP A 148 1.92 14.34 21.21
CA ASP A 148 3.37 14.44 21.27
C ASP A 148 3.83 14.19 22.71
N GLU A 149 4.75 13.25 22.92
CA GLU A 149 5.30 12.98 24.25
C GLU A 149 6.03 14.24 24.75
N GLY A 150 5.36 15.02 25.62
CA GLY A 150 5.91 16.19 26.33
C GLY A 150 5.62 17.57 25.74
N ILE A 151 4.92 17.72 24.60
CA ILE A 151 4.69 19.03 23.94
C ILE A 151 3.20 19.43 23.91
N GLY A 152 2.27 18.48 23.99
CA GLY A 152 0.83 18.78 23.98
C GLY A 152 -0.01 17.88 23.11
N LEU A 153 -1.30 18.10 23.15
CA LEU A 153 -2.31 17.38 22.39
C LEU A 153 -2.99 18.34 21.42
N THR A 154 -2.87 18.06 20.11
CA THR A 154 -3.76 18.69 19.13
C THR A 154 -5.00 17.82 18.96
N GLU A 155 -6.15 18.37 19.27
CA GLU A 155 -7.44 17.69 19.18
C GLU A 155 -8.46 18.57 18.45
N ILE A 156 -9.14 17.99 17.46
CA ILE A 156 -10.12 18.68 16.62
C ILE A 156 -11.32 17.75 16.41
N LYS A 157 -12.51 18.27 16.65
CA LYS A 157 -13.77 17.53 16.48
C LYS A 157 -14.81 18.38 15.77
N TYR A 158 -15.38 17.82 14.70
CA TYR A 158 -16.51 18.39 13.97
C TYR A 158 -17.69 17.40 13.94
N GLU A 159 -18.92 17.95 14.00
CA GLU A 159 -20.16 17.21 13.76
C GLU A 159 -21.03 18.01 12.78
N ASN A 160 -21.41 17.38 11.65
CA ASN A 160 -22.17 18.00 10.56
C ASN A 160 -21.61 19.37 10.13
N GLY A 161 -20.29 19.46 10.00
CA GLY A 161 -19.58 20.69 9.64
C GLY A 161 -19.42 21.72 10.74
N GLN A 162 -20.03 21.54 11.92
CA GLN A 162 -19.88 22.45 13.07
C GLN A 162 -18.74 22.02 13.97
N LYS A 163 -17.91 22.97 14.40
CA LYS A 163 -16.85 22.74 15.36
C LYS A 163 -17.43 22.44 16.75
N ILE A 164 -17.17 21.24 17.25
CA ILE A 164 -17.54 20.84 18.61
C ILE A 164 -16.41 21.16 19.58
N PHE A 165 -15.16 20.92 19.15
CA PHE A 165 -13.97 21.19 19.93
C PHE A 165 -12.76 21.40 19.01
N SER A 166 -11.84 22.28 19.39
CA SER A 166 -10.50 22.37 18.81
C SER A 166 -9.53 22.99 19.82
N SER A 167 -8.36 22.36 19.98
CA SER A 167 -7.21 22.93 20.66
C SER A 167 -6.52 24.03 19.84
N GLU A 168 -6.78 24.07 18.54
CA GLU A 168 -6.21 25.01 17.58
C GLU A 168 -7.15 26.19 17.36
N SER A 169 -6.71 27.39 17.74
CA SER A 169 -7.52 28.62 17.64
C SER A 169 -7.84 29.01 16.18
N ILE A 170 -7.00 28.58 15.23
CA ILE A 170 -7.17 28.86 13.80
C ILE A 170 -8.24 27.97 13.14
N ALA A 171 -8.72 26.91 13.81
CA ALA A 171 -9.72 26.02 13.27
C ALA A 171 -11.08 26.75 13.12
N PRO A 172 -11.68 26.82 11.91
CA PRO A 172 -12.94 27.53 11.68
C PRO A 172 -14.10 26.95 12.49
N GLU A 173 -15.09 27.79 12.85
CA GLU A 173 -16.30 27.36 13.55
C GLU A 173 -17.19 26.44 12.69
N ASN A 174 -17.24 26.72 11.39
CA ASN A 174 -18.04 25.97 10.44
C ASN A 174 -17.21 25.57 9.22
N LEU A 175 -17.37 24.34 8.79
CA LEU A 175 -16.81 23.78 7.56
C LEU A 175 -17.93 23.19 6.71
N SER A 176 -17.70 23.06 5.41
CA SER A 176 -18.62 22.33 4.55
C SER A 176 -18.64 20.85 4.97
N ASP A 177 -19.81 20.27 5.13
CA ASP A 177 -20.00 18.87 5.50
C ASP A 177 -19.95 17.88 4.30
N ASP A 178 -19.70 18.43 3.09
CA ASP A 178 -19.45 17.65 1.86
C ASP A 178 -17.99 17.18 1.70
N ARG A 179 -17.09 17.61 2.62
CA ARG A 179 -15.64 17.33 2.55
C ARG A 179 -15.09 16.92 3.91
N LEU A 180 -13.96 16.19 3.88
CA LEU A 180 -13.20 15.89 5.09
C LEU A 180 -12.47 17.15 5.58
N SER A 181 -12.60 17.46 6.86
CA SER A 181 -11.94 18.63 7.48
C SER A 181 -10.42 18.52 7.46
N LEU A 182 -9.88 17.29 7.50
CA LEU A 182 -8.44 17.04 7.46
C LEU A 182 -7.77 17.70 6.24
N GLN A 183 -8.42 17.68 5.07
CA GLN A 183 -7.92 18.35 3.87
C GLN A 183 -7.90 19.87 4.03
N LEU A 184 -8.98 20.43 4.57
CA LEU A 184 -9.14 21.88 4.75
C LEU A 184 -8.22 22.45 5.82
N LEU A 185 -7.94 21.67 6.86
CA LEU A 185 -7.09 22.05 7.99
C LEU A 185 -5.61 21.67 7.79
N SER A 186 -5.22 21.19 6.62
CA SER A 186 -3.83 20.77 6.33
C SER A 186 -2.80 21.93 6.36
N SER A 187 -3.23 23.18 6.51
CA SER A 187 -2.35 24.33 6.82
C SER A 187 -1.83 24.32 8.26
N ILE A 188 -2.51 23.64 9.19
CA ILE A 188 -2.08 23.46 10.58
C ILE A 188 -1.03 22.36 10.63
N ARG A 189 0.18 22.66 11.17
CA ARG A 189 1.33 21.75 11.09
C ARG A 189 1.08 20.31 11.58
N PRO A 190 0.49 20.05 12.77
CA PRO A 190 0.21 18.68 13.19
C PRO A 190 -0.81 17.96 12.29
N VAL A 191 -1.81 18.71 11.78
CA VAL A 191 -2.82 18.18 10.85
C VAL A 191 -2.19 17.82 9.51
N ARG A 192 -1.24 18.65 9.03
CA ARG A 192 -0.49 18.43 7.80
C ARG A 192 0.25 17.10 7.79
N GLU A 193 0.90 16.75 8.90
CA GLU A 193 1.63 15.47 9.00
C GLU A 193 0.68 14.27 8.83
N VAL A 194 -0.53 14.33 9.40
CA VAL A 194 -1.54 13.28 9.24
C VAL A 194 -2.07 13.25 7.80
N PHE A 195 -2.36 14.41 7.23
CA PHE A 195 -2.78 14.53 5.84
C PHE A 195 -1.74 13.91 4.88
N ASP A 196 -0.48 14.26 5.02
CA ASP A 196 0.62 13.76 4.18
C ASP A 196 0.77 12.23 4.34
N ALA A 197 0.69 11.71 5.57
CA ALA A 197 0.77 10.27 5.83
C ALA A 197 -0.36 9.49 5.14
N LEU A 198 -1.59 10.00 5.15
CA LEU A 198 -2.75 9.32 4.59
C LEU A 198 -2.91 9.53 3.08
N SER A 199 -2.59 10.71 2.56
CA SER A 199 -2.68 11.03 1.14
C SER A 199 -1.62 10.34 0.29
N THR A 200 -0.49 9.94 0.90
CA THR A 200 0.60 9.21 0.22
C THR A 200 0.40 7.70 0.15
N MET A 201 -0.62 7.13 0.80
CA MET A 201 -0.94 5.71 0.65
C MET A 201 -1.20 5.37 -0.82
N ARG A 202 -0.72 4.20 -1.28
CA ARG A 202 -0.87 3.75 -2.66
C ARG A 202 -1.40 2.32 -2.69
N PHE A 203 -2.34 2.07 -3.61
CA PHE A 203 -3.00 0.76 -3.74
C PHE A 203 -2.97 0.32 -5.19
N TYR A 204 -2.46 -0.89 -5.44
CA TYR A 204 -2.22 -1.42 -6.77
C TYR A 204 -3.03 -2.68 -7.01
N ASN A 205 -3.69 -2.70 -8.15
CA ASN A 205 -4.25 -3.89 -8.76
C ASN A 205 -3.80 -3.88 -10.22
N ILE A 206 -2.69 -4.59 -10.48
CA ILE A 206 -1.97 -4.49 -11.75
C ILE A 206 -2.70 -5.26 -12.84
N TYR A 207 -2.99 -4.59 -13.95
CA TYR A 207 -3.60 -5.18 -15.14
C TYR A 207 -2.59 -5.22 -16.29
N PRO A 208 -2.09 -6.40 -16.69
CA PRO A 208 -1.12 -6.54 -17.78
C PRO A 208 -1.57 -5.93 -19.11
N GLU A 209 -2.88 -5.95 -19.39
CA GLU A 209 -3.47 -5.38 -20.62
C GLU A 209 -3.18 -3.88 -20.74
N ASP A 210 -3.14 -3.16 -19.63
CA ASP A 210 -2.87 -1.71 -19.60
C ASP A 210 -1.42 -1.37 -20.05
N PHE A 211 -0.50 -2.36 -20.08
CA PHE A 211 0.90 -2.18 -20.48
C PHE A 211 1.13 -2.44 -21.98
N ARG A 212 0.22 -3.15 -22.64
CA ARG A 212 0.41 -3.66 -24.00
C ARG A 212 0.36 -2.56 -25.05
N LEU A 213 -0.41 -1.52 -24.81
CA LEU A 213 -0.57 -0.41 -25.75
C LEU A 213 0.38 0.73 -25.41
N PRO A 214 1.04 1.32 -26.41
CA PRO A 214 1.78 2.56 -26.22
C PRO A 214 0.84 3.68 -25.76
N LEU A 215 1.29 4.46 -24.77
CA LEU A 215 0.53 5.55 -24.19
C LEU A 215 1.26 6.89 -24.36
N ALA A 216 0.49 7.98 -24.32
CA ALA A 216 1.06 9.31 -24.30
C ALA A 216 1.96 9.51 -23.06
N HIS A 217 2.98 10.33 -23.19
CA HIS A 217 3.90 10.66 -22.11
C HIS A 217 3.18 11.29 -20.92
N ASP A 218 3.54 10.84 -19.71
CA ASP A 218 3.19 11.53 -18.48
C ASP A 218 4.44 11.84 -17.64
N SER A 219 4.28 12.41 -16.43
CA SER A 219 5.41 12.72 -15.56
C SER A 219 6.19 11.48 -15.12
N GLY A 220 5.53 10.33 -14.99
CA GLY A 220 6.10 9.10 -14.46
C GLY A 220 6.51 9.19 -12.98
N GLU A 221 5.98 10.15 -12.23
CA GLU A 221 6.34 10.33 -10.82
C GLU A 221 5.84 9.16 -9.97
N PHE A 222 4.61 8.69 -10.25
CA PHE A 222 4.01 7.55 -9.56
C PHE A 222 3.33 6.61 -10.54
N LEU A 223 3.41 5.33 -10.23
CA LEU A 223 2.64 4.31 -10.94
C LEU A 223 1.14 4.50 -10.65
N LEU A 224 0.33 4.48 -11.69
CA LEU A 224 -1.13 4.46 -11.56
C LEU A 224 -1.59 3.11 -11.01
N ARG A 225 -2.78 3.07 -10.39
CA ARG A 225 -3.32 1.89 -9.71
C ARG A 225 -3.27 0.59 -10.53
N THR A 226 -3.56 0.68 -11.82
CA THR A 226 -3.54 -0.48 -12.73
C THR A 226 -2.19 -0.71 -13.39
N GLY A 227 -1.26 0.23 -13.22
CA GLY A 227 0.06 0.21 -13.86
C GLY A 227 0.11 0.89 -15.22
N LYS A 228 -0.99 1.50 -15.68
CA LYS A 228 -1.17 2.01 -17.06
C LYS A 228 -0.01 2.88 -17.56
N ASN A 229 0.59 3.73 -16.72
CA ASN A 229 1.69 4.63 -17.09
C ASN A 229 3.10 4.07 -16.81
N ILE A 230 3.24 2.74 -16.74
CA ILE A 230 4.49 2.10 -16.32
C ILE A 230 5.71 2.49 -17.20
N ALA A 231 5.51 2.77 -18.48
CA ALA A 231 6.59 3.22 -19.37
C ALA A 231 7.17 4.57 -18.90
N SER A 232 6.31 5.55 -18.55
CA SER A 232 6.73 6.84 -18.00
C SER A 232 7.46 6.67 -16.66
N VAL A 233 6.96 5.77 -15.79
CA VAL A 233 7.60 5.50 -14.49
C VAL A 233 8.97 4.88 -14.67
N ILE A 234 9.13 3.91 -15.57
CA ILE A 234 10.43 3.31 -15.90
C ILE A 234 11.39 4.37 -16.44
N ARG A 235 10.95 5.23 -17.36
CA ARG A 235 11.76 6.35 -17.85
C ARG A 235 12.27 7.24 -16.70
N ASN A 236 11.39 7.60 -15.78
CA ASN A 236 11.75 8.39 -14.61
C ASN A 236 12.72 7.64 -13.69
N MET A 237 12.52 6.35 -13.48
CA MET A 237 13.42 5.53 -12.64
C MET A 237 14.78 5.32 -13.28
N GLU A 238 14.86 5.11 -14.60
CA GLU A 238 16.13 5.03 -15.32
C GLU A 238 16.97 6.30 -15.16
N ALA A 239 16.31 7.47 -15.23
CA ALA A 239 16.99 8.76 -15.16
C ALA A 239 17.38 9.16 -13.71
N ASN A 240 16.50 8.94 -12.74
CA ASN A 240 16.61 9.56 -11.42
C ASN A 240 16.85 8.55 -10.28
N TYR A 241 16.57 7.27 -10.48
CA TYR A 241 16.62 6.21 -9.44
C TYR A 241 17.27 4.92 -9.96
N PRO A 242 18.52 4.98 -10.52
CA PRO A 242 19.15 3.87 -11.20
C PRO A 242 19.41 2.66 -10.27
N TYR A 243 19.59 2.88 -8.97
CA TYR A 243 19.78 1.81 -8.00
C TYR A 243 18.49 0.98 -7.83
N GLU A 244 17.35 1.64 -7.59
CA GLU A 244 16.05 1.00 -7.43
C GLU A 244 15.62 0.30 -8.73
N PHE A 245 15.88 0.91 -9.87
CA PHE A 245 15.64 0.29 -11.18
C PHE A 245 16.55 -0.92 -11.42
N GLY A 246 17.80 -0.86 -10.95
CA GLY A 246 18.71 -2.01 -10.94
C GLY A 246 18.13 -3.19 -10.17
N ARG A 247 17.53 -2.95 -8.99
CA ARG A 247 16.86 -4.01 -8.21
C ARG A 247 15.69 -4.65 -8.98
N ILE A 248 14.88 -3.84 -9.66
CA ILE A 248 13.79 -4.37 -10.51
C ILE A 248 14.36 -5.28 -11.60
N ARG A 249 15.44 -4.87 -12.27
CA ARG A 249 16.09 -5.68 -13.31
C ARG A 249 16.64 -7.00 -12.76
N GLU A 250 17.25 -6.99 -11.57
CA GLU A 250 17.74 -8.20 -10.90
C GLU A 250 16.60 -9.19 -10.62
N TYR A 251 15.48 -8.74 -10.05
CA TYR A 251 14.32 -9.60 -9.82
C TYR A 251 13.71 -10.10 -11.12
N MET A 252 13.58 -9.23 -12.12
CA MET A 252 13.04 -9.64 -13.42
C MET A 252 13.91 -10.66 -14.15
N SER A 253 15.24 -10.60 -14.01
CA SER A 253 16.14 -11.59 -14.60
C SER A 253 16.01 -12.99 -13.97
N GLN A 254 15.49 -13.09 -12.73
CA GLN A 254 15.17 -14.36 -12.08
C GLN A 254 13.80 -14.92 -12.53
N ILE A 255 12.88 -14.03 -12.96
CA ILE A 255 11.53 -14.41 -13.40
C ILE A 255 11.50 -14.78 -14.88
N VAL A 256 12.26 -14.06 -15.71
CA VAL A 256 12.28 -14.24 -17.17
C VAL A 256 13.66 -14.72 -17.59
N GLU A 257 13.70 -15.95 -18.09
CA GLU A 257 14.95 -16.56 -18.58
C GLU A 257 15.60 -15.71 -19.66
N GLN A 258 16.93 -15.58 -19.57
CA GLN A 258 17.76 -14.86 -20.55
C GLN A 258 17.40 -13.38 -20.74
N LEU A 259 16.68 -12.76 -19.79
CA LEU A 259 16.43 -11.33 -19.80
C LEU A 259 17.74 -10.57 -19.53
N GLU A 260 18.17 -9.75 -20.49
CA GLU A 260 19.37 -8.91 -20.35
C GLU A 260 19.02 -7.49 -19.88
N GLY A 261 17.81 -7.02 -20.21
CA GLY A 261 17.42 -5.67 -19.86
C GLY A 261 15.96 -5.35 -20.08
N ILE A 262 15.56 -4.29 -19.43
CA ILE A 262 14.25 -3.64 -19.61
C ILE A 262 14.57 -2.16 -19.76
N GLN A 263 13.94 -1.51 -20.71
CA GLN A 263 14.14 -0.09 -20.95
C GLN A 263 12.89 0.60 -21.48
N HIS A 264 12.83 1.90 -21.25
CA HIS A 264 11.83 2.76 -21.86
C HIS A 264 12.08 2.91 -23.37
N LYS A 265 11.03 3.01 -24.16
CA LYS A 265 11.09 3.22 -25.61
C LYS A 265 10.08 4.25 -26.07
N ASN A 266 10.56 5.29 -26.76
CA ASN A 266 9.72 6.26 -27.45
C ASN A 266 9.21 5.69 -28.79
N LEU A 267 7.93 5.91 -29.06
CA LEU A 267 7.25 5.58 -30.31
C LEU A 267 6.49 6.82 -30.81
N GLY A 268 7.23 7.82 -31.31
CA GLY A 268 6.66 9.11 -31.70
C GLY A 268 6.05 9.87 -30.49
N PRO A 269 4.74 10.18 -30.51
CA PRO A 269 4.08 10.88 -29.41
C PRO A 269 3.75 9.96 -28.22
N SER A 270 4.02 8.66 -28.35
CA SER A 270 3.71 7.64 -27.36
C SER A 270 4.98 6.97 -26.85
N GLU A 271 4.86 6.25 -25.75
CA GLU A 271 5.94 5.47 -25.13
C GLU A 271 5.48 4.06 -24.74
N THR A 272 6.43 3.14 -24.68
CA THR A 272 6.23 1.74 -24.28
C THR A 272 7.46 1.22 -23.59
N ILE A 273 7.43 -0.06 -23.20
CA ILE A 273 8.54 -0.79 -22.61
C ILE A 273 9.11 -1.74 -23.64
N GLU A 274 10.44 -1.82 -23.72
CA GLU A 274 11.19 -2.76 -24.52
C GLU A 274 11.97 -3.73 -23.60
N PHE A 275 11.86 -5.02 -23.88
CA PHE A 275 12.56 -6.11 -23.21
C PHE A 275 13.67 -6.63 -24.11
N LEU A 276 14.85 -6.81 -23.54
CA LEU A 276 16.04 -7.32 -24.23
C LEU A 276 16.30 -8.75 -23.77
N GLN A 277 16.19 -9.73 -24.66
CA GLN A 277 16.44 -11.15 -24.35
C GLN A 277 17.60 -11.70 -25.16
N ARG A 278 18.49 -12.42 -24.47
CA ARG A 278 19.54 -13.15 -25.13
C ARG A 278 18.96 -14.34 -25.89
N VAL A 279 19.37 -14.50 -27.13
CA VAL A 279 19.03 -15.68 -27.94
C VAL A 279 20.31 -16.40 -28.29
N VAL A 280 20.36 -17.71 -28.02
CA VAL A 280 21.56 -18.55 -28.30
C VAL A 280 21.94 -18.47 -29.79
N GLY A 281 23.20 -18.19 -30.05
CA GLY A 281 23.71 -18.05 -31.42
C GLY A 281 23.54 -16.64 -32.02
N GLN A 282 22.92 -15.70 -31.33
CA GLN A 282 22.79 -14.31 -31.76
C GLN A 282 23.82 -13.41 -31.06
N LYS A 283 24.42 -12.48 -31.81
CA LYS A 283 25.40 -11.51 -31.26
C LYS A 283 24.75 -10.45 -30.41
N ASN A 284 23.55 -9.99 -30.79
CA ASN A 284 22.80 -8.95 -30.09
C ASN A 284 21.50 -9.50 -29.47
N PRO A 285 21.03 -9.01 -28.34
CA PRO A 285 19.78 -9.45 -27.77
C PRO A 285 18.61 -9.09 -28.69
N TRP A 286 17.62 -9.96 -28.72
CA TRP A 286 16.35 -9.66 -29.38
C TRP A 286 15.54 -8.67 -28.54
N ARG A 287 14.72 -7.88 -29.23
CA ARG A 287 13.94 -6.81 -28.66
C ARG A 287 12.45 -7.12 -28.77
N PHE A 288 11.79 -7.11 -27.66
CA PHE A 288 10.35 -7.37 -27.56
C PHE A 288 9.67 -6.21 -26.89
N PHE A 289 8.57 -5.75 -27.47
CA PHE A 289 7.70 -4.74 -26.82
C PHE A 289 6.80 -5.41 -25.78
N ALA A 290 6.27 -4.61 -24.84
CA ALA A 290 5.32 -5.07 -23.83
C ALA A 290 4.14 -5.86 -24.43
N SER A 291 3.67 -5.50 -25.62
CA SER A 291 2.60 -6.22 -26.34
C SER A 291 2.90 -7.68 -26.65
N GLN A 292 4.17 -8.08 -26.69
CA GLN A 292 4.66 -9.42 -27.02
C GLN A 292 4.98 -10.27 -25.78
N MET A 293 4.94 -9.66 -24.59
CA MET A 293 5.29 -10.33 -23.34
C MET A 293 4.07 -11.03 -22.70
N SER A 294 4.33 -12.08 -21.91
CA SER A 294 3.26 -12.77 -21.18
C SER A 294 2.67 -11.90 -20.06
N ASP A 295 1.40 -12.20 -19.70
CA ASP A 295 0.73 -11.49 -18.60
C ASP A 295 1.48 -11.62 -17.29
N GLY A 296 2.00 -12.81 -16.98
CA GLY A 296 2.80 -13.03 -15.77
C GLY A 296 4.08 -12.17 -15.74
N THR A 297 4.76 -12.00 -16.87
CA THR A 297 5.94 -11.12 -16.99
C THR A 297 5.57 -9.66 -16.76
N LEU A 298 4.52 -9.17 -17.42
CA LEU A 298 4.07 -7.79 -17.29
C LEU A 298 3.58 -7.50 -15.87
N ARG A 299 2.80 -8.42 -15.28
CA ARG A 299 2.32 -8.28 -13.91
C ARG A 299 3.46 -8.24 -12.90
N SER A 300 4.44 -9.15 -13.05
CA SER A 300 5.64 -9.15 -12.22
C SER A 300 6.38 -7.81 -12.29
N LEU A 301 6.59 -7.29 -13.49
CA LEU A 301 7.21 -5.98 -13.69
C LEU A 301 6.42 -4.86 -12.99
N GLY A 302 5.09 -4.84 -13.16
CA GLY A 302 4.23 -3.83 -12.53
C GLY A 302 4.30 -3.86 -11.00
N ILE A 303 4.30 -5.07 -10.40
CA ILE A 303 4.44 -5.27 -8.96
C ILE A 303 5.82 -4.79 -8.48
N LEU A 304 6.90 -5.15 -9.17
CA LEU A 304 8.26 -4.72 -8.82
C LEU A 304 8.41 -3.21 -8.92
N VAL A 305 7.84 -2.57 -9.96
CA VAL A 305 7.82 -1.10 -10.06
C VAL A 305 7.04 -0.50 -8.89
N ALA A 306 5.86 -1.03 -8.55
CA ALA A 306 5.09 -0.56 -7.39
C ALA A 306 5.88 -0.66 -6.07
N LEU A 307 6.63 -1.75 -5.88
CA LEU A 307 7.44 -1.98 -4.67
C LEU A 307 8.66 -1.07 -4.59
N PHE A 308 9.38 -0.86 -5.70
CA PHE A 308 10.70 -0.21 -5.68
C PHE A 308 10.71 1.22 -6.20
N GLN A 309 9.62 1.74 -6.81
CA GLN A 309 9.56 3.16 -7.20
C GLN A 309 9.80 4.08 -6.02
N ARG A 310 10.46 5.20 -6.27
CA ARG A 310 10.63 6.30 -5.32
C ARG A 310 9.91 7.54 -5.82
N SER A 311 9.52 8.38 -4.88
CA SER A 311 9.01 9.72 -5.16
C SER A 311 10.06 10.77 -4.79
N SER A 312 10.11 11.84 -5.54
CA SER A 312 10.86 13.06 -5.22
C SER A 312 10.30 13.77 -3.98
N SER A 313 9.04 13.54 -3.63
CA SER A 313 8.48 14.05 -2.38
C SER A 313 9.13 13.32 -1.20
N SER A 314 9.81 14.06 -0.35
CA SER A 314 10.67 13.63 0.76
C SER A 314 9.99 12.86 1.90
N HIS A 315 8.78 12.38 1.72
CA HIS A 315 8.00 11.67 2.74
C HIS A 315 8.24 10.16 2.61
N GLY A 316 9.31 9.70 3.23
CA GLY A 316 9.97 8.40 3.02
C GLY A 316 9.18 7.13 3.35
N ASN A 317 8.11 7.16 4.13
CA ASN A 317 7.35 5.96 4.50
C ASN A 317 5.98 6.00 3.86
N ILE A 318 5.65 4.96 3.09
CA ILE A 318 4.39 4.83 2.36
C ILE A 318 3.76 3.50 2.78
N LEU A 319 2.44 3.49 3.01
CA LEU A 319 1.67 2.25 3.01
C LEU A 319 1.36 1.87 1.55
N LEU A 320 1.83 0.69 1.15
CA LEU A 320 1.50 0.08 -0.15
C LEU A 320 0.50 -1.05 0.04
N GLY A 321 -0.63 -0.99 -0.66
CA GLY A 321 -1.56 -2.11 -0.82
C GLY A 321 -1.37 -2.77 -2.18
N ILE A 322 -1.25 -4.10 -2.24
CA ILE A 322 -1.17 -4.86 -3.49
C ILE A 322 -2.19 -5.99 -3.44
N GLU A 323 -3.08 -6.03 -4.44
CA GLU A 323 -4.10 -7.06 -4.55
C GLU A 323 -3.59 -8.25 -5.36
N GLU A 324 -3.67 -9.45 -4.74
CA GLU A 324 -3.37 -10.75 -5.35
C GLU A 324 -2.10 -10.75 -6.21
N PRO A 325 -0.92 -10.47 -5.61
CA PRO A 325 0.32 -10.36 -6.38
C PRO A 325 0.66 -11.65 -7.15
N GLU A 326 0.18 -12.79 -6.70
CA GLU A 326 0.39 -14.11 -7.32
C GLU A 326 -0.47 -14.37 -8.56
N SER A 327 -1.52 -13.61 -8.80
CA SER A 327 -2.46 -13.88 -9.91
C SER A 327 -1.75 -13.84 -11.26
N THR A 328 -2.00 -14.85 -12.10
CA THR A 328 -1.40 -15.04 -13.44
C THR A 328 0.11 -15.26 -13.46
N ILE A 329 0.77 -15.34 -12.31
CA ILE A 329 2.22 -15.56 -12.19
C ILE A 329 2.51 -17.05 -11.98
N HIS A 330 3.55 -17.55 -12.65
CA HIS A 330 4.01 -18.93 -12.45
C HIS A 330 4.52 -19.13 -11.01
N PRO A 331 4.30 -20.30 -10.36
CA PRO A 331 4.71 -20.53 -8.97
C PRO A 331 6.17 -20.18 -8.66
N ALA A 332 7.12 -20.52 -9.55
CA ALA A 332 8.53 -20.16 -9.37
C ALA A 332 8.76 -18.64 -9.32
N ALA A 333 8.06 -17.88 -10.16
CA ALA A 333 8.13 -16.42 -10.15
C ALA A 333 7.40 -15.82 -8.94
N CYS A 334 6.37 -16.49 -8.40
CA CYS A 334 5.68 -16.07 -7.18
C CYS A 334 6.64 -16.03 -5.98
N ALA A 335 7.55 -17.01 -5.84
CA ALA A 335 8.56 -16.99 -4.79
C ALA A 335 9.47 -15.75 -4.90
N VAL A 336 9.92 -15.42 -6.11
CA VAL A 336 10.76 -14.24 -6.39
C VAL A 336 10.01 -12.93 -6.07
N ILE A 337 8.73 -12.82 -6.42
CA ILE A 337 7.88 -11.68 -6.07
C ILE A 337 7.71 -11.58 -4.55
N THR A 338 7.57 -12.71 -3.84
CA THR A 338 7.46 -12.72 -2.39
C THR A 338 8.75 -12.24 -1.73
N ASP A 339 9.92 -12.64 -2.23
CA ASP A 339 11.21 -12.09 -1.79
C ASP A 339 11.28 -10.57 -1.97
N ALA A 340 10.82 -10.06 -3.11
CA ALA A 340 10.78 -8.63 -3.38
C ALA A 340 9.82 -7.88 -2.43
N ILE A 341 8.65 -8.45 -2.12
CA ILE A 341 7.70 -7.92 -1.15
C ILE A 341 8.35 -7.83 0.24
N VAL A 342 9.01 -8.90 0.67
CA VAL A 342 9.72 -8.96 1.97
C VAL A 342 10.88 -7.97 2.01
N GLU A 343 11.65 -7.83 0.93
CA GLU A 343 12.70 -6.81 0.85
C GLU A 343 12.12 -5.39 0.97
N ALA A 344 11.08 -5.08 0.20
CA ALA A 344 10.44 -3.78 0.23
C ALA A 344 9.79 -3.47 1.59
N SER A 345 9.28 -4.51 2.29
CA SER A 345 8.69 -4.34 3.62
C SER A 345 9.70 -3.91 4.69
N LYS A 346 11.00 -3.96 4.41
CA LYS A 346 12.06 -3.41 5.27
C LYS A 346 12.17 -1.88 5.20
N SER A 347 11.52 -1.23 4.26
CA SER A 347 11.56 0.23 4.08
C SER A 347 10.19 0.88 3.91
N LYS A 348 9.15 0.10 3.66
CA LYS A 348 7.77 0.54 3.44
C LYS A 348 6.82 -0.37 4.19
N GLN A 349 5.68 0.14 4.63
CA GLN A 349 4.63 -0.70 5.17
C GLN A 349 3.84 -1.33 4.03
N ILE A 350 3.67 -2.65 4.02
CA ILE A 350 3.04 -3.39 2.92
C ILE A 350 1.82 -4.16 3.41
N LEU A 351 0.72 -4.03 2.68
CA LEU A 351 -0.52 -4.75 2.86
C LEU A 351 -0.84 -5.52 1.57
N ILE A 352 -0.92 -6.85 1.65
CA ILE A 352 -1.28 -7.67 0.48
C ILE A 352 -2.53 -8.49 0.75
N THR A 353 -3.29 -8.76 -0.31
CA THR A 353 -4.34 -9.78 -0.30
C THR A 353 -3.87 -11.00 -1.07
N THR A 354 -4.20 -12.19 -0.59
CA THR A 354 -3.87 -13.43 -1.27
C THR A 354 -4.90 -14.51 -0.97
N HIS A 355 -5.02 -15.45 -1.89
CA HIS A 355 -5.67 -16.75 -1.66
C HIS A 355 -4.68 -17.91 -1.86
N SER A 356 -3.39 -17.60 -2.17
CA SER A 356 -2.35 -18.57 -2.47
C SER A 356 -1.70 -19.12 -1.20
N PRO A 357 -1.74 -20.45 -1.00
CA PRO A 357 -0.96 -21.10 0.05
C PRO A 357 0.55 -20.91 -0.13
N ASP A 358 1.04 -20.88 -1.38
CA ASP A 358 2.47 -20.82 -1.67
C ASP A 358 3.08 -19.47 -1.24
N LEU A 359 2.32 -18.37 -1.37
CA LEU A 359 2.77 -17.06 -0.91
C LEU A 359 2.93 -17.03 0.61
N ILE A 360 1.97 -17.60 1.36
CA ILE A 360 2.03 -17.60 2.82
C ILE A 360 2.97 -18.66 3.42
N ASP A 361 3.40 -19.64 2.60
CA ASP A 361 4.41 -20.63 2.98
C ASP A 361 5.85 -20.09 2.87
N HIS A 362 6.01 -18.92 2.27
CA HIS A 362 7.33 -18.31 2.15
C HIS A 362 7.94 -18.06 3.53
N GLN A 363 9.20 -18.49 3.75
CA GLN A 363 9.87 -18.49 5.07
C GLN A 363 9.86 -17.13 5.78
N ALA A 364 9.86 -16.03 5.02
CA ALA A 364 9.86 -14.68 5.58
C ALA A 364 8.46 -14.15 5.90
N VAL A 365 7.38 -14.89 5.56
CA VAL A 365 6.01 -14.56 5.92
C VAL A 365 5.65 -15.30 7.21
N GLY A 366 5.81 -14.62 8.36
CA GLY A 366 5.44 -15.21 9.66
C GLY A 366 3.93 -15.30 9.85
N ILE A 367 3.49 -16.32 10.62
CA ILE A 367 2.06 -16.51 10.97
C ILE A 367 1.44 -15.27 11.66
N ASP A 368 2.25 -14.48 12.37
CA ASP A 368 1.80 -13.25 13.04
C ASP A 368 1.54 -12.09 12.06
N ASN A 369 2.04 -12.16 10.82
CA ASN A 369 1.75 -11.22 9.74
C ASN A 369 0.42 -11.52 9.04
N ILE A 370 -0.15 -12.70 9.25
CA ILE A 370 -1.36 -13.17 8.58
C ILE A 370 -2.61 -12.67 9.31
N ARG A 371 -3.57 -12.20 8.53
CA ARG A 371 -4.94 -11.88 8.97
C ARG A 371 -5.90 -12.73 8.13
N ILE A 372 -6.68 -13.54 8.79
CA ILE A 372 -7.64 -14.46 8.15
C ILE A 372 -8.93 -13.70 7.90
N VAL A 373 -9.37 -13.72 6.65
CA VAL A 373 -10.60 -13.04 6.20
C VAL A 373 -11.63 -14.10 5.88
N ARG A 374 -12.77 -14.06 6.57
CA ARG A 374 -13.90 -14.94 6.37
C ARG A 374 -15.17 -14.13 6.15
N SER A 375 -16.08 -14.66 5.34
CA SER A 375 -17.42 -14.13 5.18
C SER A 375 -18.41 -15.12 5.82
N ASN A 376 -19.22 -14.62 6.74
CA ASN A 376 -20.32 -15.38 7.37
C ASN A 376 -21.62 -14.58 7.16
N ASP A 377 -22.59 -15.18 6.47
CA ASP A 377 -23.90 -14.55 6.21
C ASP A 377 -23.79 -13.12 5.62
N GLY A 378 -22.81 -12.91 4.73
CA GLY A 378 -22.58 -11.60 4.10
C GLY A 378 -21.86 -10.59 5.00
N ASP A 379 -21.38 -11.00 6.18
CA ASP A 379 -20.52 -10.18 7.04
C ASP A 379 -19.08 -10.66 6.99
N THR A 380 -18.15 -9.71 6.71
CA THR A 380 -16.72 -9.97 6.66
C THR A 380 -16.11 -9.82 8.04
N THR A 381 -15.41 -10.86 8.50
CA THR A 381 -14.56 -10.84 9.69
C THR A 381 -13.09 -10.91 9.29
N ILE A 382 -12.23 -10.15 9.99
CA ILE A 382 -10.78 -10.09 9.74
C ILE A 382 -10.08 -10.20 11.09
N LEU A 383 -9.41 -11.34 11.32
CA LEU A 383 -8.82 -11.68 12.61
C LEU A 383 -7.42 -12.29 12.41
N PRO A 384 -6.51 -12.19 13.41
CA PRO A 384 -5.27 -12.96 13.39
C PRO A 384 -5.56 -14.47 13.44
N ALA A 385 -4.55 -15.30 13.14
CA ALA A 385 -4.66 -16.74 13.36
C ALA A 385 -4.85 -17.05 14.85
N ASP A 386 -5.61 -18.09 15.14
CA ASP A 386 -5.86 -18.58 16.51
C ASP A 386 -4.58 -19.15 17.15
N SER A 387 -4.63 -19.41 18.45
CA SER A 387 -3.49 -19.94 19.21
C SER A 387 -3.09 -21.34 18.77
N ALA A 388 -4.06 -22.19 18.36
CA ALA A 388 -3.78 -23.55 17.91
C ALA A 388 -3.02 -23.54 16.56
N SER A 389 -3.50 -22.77 15.57
CA SER A 389 -2.81 -22.58 14.29
C SER A 389 -1.37 -22.06 14.49
N LYS A 390 -1.21 -21.05 15.37
CA LYS A 390 0.11 -20.48 15.68
C LYS A 390 1.05 -21.50 16.31
N GLU A 391 0.56 -22.33 17.22
CA GLU A 391 1.37 -23.36 17.88
C GLU A 391 1.82 -24.44 16.90
N VAL A 392 0.90 -24.91 16.03
CA VAL A 392 1.21 -25.89 14.98
C VAL A 392 2.33 -25.40 14.06
N VAL A 393 2.26 -24.14 13.63
CA VAL A 393 3.27 -23.51 12.75
C VAL A 393 4.59 -23.31 13.50
N ARG A 394 4.56 -22.80 14.74
CA ARG A 394 5.78 -22.58 15.55
C ARG A 394 6.53 -23.88 15.88
N ARG A 395 5.80 -24.98 16.02
CA ARG A 395 6.40 -26.32 16.19
C ARG A 395 6.84 -26.99 14.88
N ASN A 396 6.71 -26.30 13.75
CA ASN A 396 7.02 -26.83 12.42
C ASN A 396 6.27 -28.13 12.11
N LEU A 397 5.06 -28.34 12.63
CA LEU A 397 4.23 -29.51 12.34
C LEU A 397 3.54 -29.36 10.97
N MET A 398 3.12 -28.13 10.64
CA MET A 398 2.54 -27.77 9.35
C MET A 398 2.88 -26.31 9.03
N SER A 399 2.98 -26.01 7.74
CA SER A 399 3.12 -24.61 7.28
C SER A 399 1.78 -23.86 7.33
N PRO A 400 1.76 -22.51 7.30
CA PRO A 400 0.52 -21.75 7.15
C PRO A 400 -0.27 -22.12 5.91
N GLY A 401 0.42 -22.38 4.77
CA GLY A 401 -0.20 -22.81 3.53
C GLY A 401 -0.79 -24.22 3.60
N ASP A 402 -0.15 -25.15 4.32
CA ASP A 402 -0.73 -26.47 4.56
C ASP A 402 -2.03 -26.39 5.37
N LEU A 403 -2.05 -25.53 6.40
CA LEU A 403 -3.26 -25.25 7.16
C LEU A 403 -4.34 -24.63 6.27
N LEU A 404 -3.95 -23.73 5.37
CA LEU A 404 -4.90 -23.12 4.42
C LEU A 404 -5.46 -24.16 3.44
N ARG A 405 -4.59 -24.99 2.82
CA ARG A 405 -5.01 -26.07 1.88
C ARG A 405 -5.98 -27.06 2.52
N LYS A 406 -5.79 -27.34 3.81
CA LYS A 406 -6.66 -28.25 4.59
C LYS A 406 -7.88 -27.55 5.21
N ASN A 407 -8.05 -26.24 4.94
CA ASN A 407 -9.08 -25.41 5.57
C ASN A 407 -9.06 -25.44 7.12
N GLN A 408 -7.84 -25.53 7.68
CA GLN A 408 -7.57 -25.59 9.12
C GLN A 408 -6.89 -24.32 9.65
N LEU A 409 -6.65 -23.33 8.81
CA LEU A 409 -6.17 -22.01 9.25
C LEU A 409 -7.36 -21.23 9.80
N GLU A 410 -7.50 -21.20 11.13
CA GLU A 410 -8.66 -20.64 11.79
C GLU A 410 -8.38 -19.26 12.40
N PRO A 411 -9.38 -18.35 12.35
CA PRO A 411 -9.30 -17.04 12.97
C PRO A 411 -9.48 -17.11 14.49
N ASP A 412 -8.77 -16.25 15.22
CA ASP A 412 -8.91 -16.09 16.67
C ASP A 412 -10.23 -15.38 17.02
N ARG A 413 -11.25 -16.15 17.39
CA ARG A 413 -12.56 -15.65 17.78
C ARG A 413 -12.69 -15.37 19.28
N THR A 414 -11.61 -15.53 20.05
CA THR A 414 -11.66 -15.36 21.53
C THR A 414 -11.72 -13.90 21.94
N LYS A 415 -11.28 -12.99 21.07
CA LYS A 415 -11.32 -11.55 21.32
C LYS A 415 -12.57 -10.96 20.65
N PRO A 416 -13.60 -10.59 21.42
CA PRO A 416 -14.70 -9.83 20.86
C PRO A 416 -14.15 -8.52 20.30
N VAL A 417 -14.64 -8.13 19.12
CA VAL A 417 -14.32 -6.80 18.55
C VAL A 417 -15.00 -5.77 19.46
N GLN A 418 -14.29 -5.30 20.51
CA GLN A 418 -14.76 -4.19 21.33
C GLN A 418 -14.72 -2.92 20.48
N PHE A 419 -15.88 -2.48 20.04
CA PHE A 419 -16.04 -1.42 19.08
C PHE A 419 -16.51 -0.12 19.74
N ASN A 420 -15.61 0.52 20.47
CA ASN A 420 -15.86 1.88 20.93
C ASN A 420 -15.27 2.86 19.91
N PHE A 421 -16.07 3.20 18.86
CA PHE A 421 -15.57 3.95 17.70
C PHE A 421 -15.19 5.39 18.05
N TRP A 422 -15.97 6.02 18.97
CA TRP A 422 -15.86 7.46 19.29
C TRP A 422 -15.29 7.76 20.68
N ASN A 423 -15.17 6.78 21.55
CA ASN A 423 -14.50 6.92 22.84
C ASN A 423 -13.06 6.42 22.74
N ASN A 424 -12.13 7.19 23.28
CA ASN A 424 -10.70 6.83 23.38
C ASN A 424 -10.46 5.67 24.31
#